data_fdad12661df409b97b17bd82d495d054
#
_entry.id   fdad12661df409b97b17bd82d495d054
#
_cell.length_a   1.000
_cell.length_b   1.000
_cell.length_c   1.000
_cell.angle_alpha   90.00
_cell.angle_beta   90.00
_cell.angle_gamma   90.00
#
_symmetry.space_group_name_H-M   'P 1'
#
loop_
_entity.id
_entity.type
_entity.pdbx_description
1 polymer ?
#
loop_
_entity_poly.entity_id
_entity_poly.type
_entity_poly.pdbx_seq_one_letter_code
_entity_poly.pdbx_strand_id
1 'polypeptide(L)'
;GRAQLERLPGMIRRRHQIRAAYLKALTPIGLVPMPFDGRGEPNAWLTVMVLPADLGVTPDQLCAELAGEEIEARPAWKPMHLQPVFSGVPSIGGDVAADIFANGVCLPSGSVMSDGDVERVIEAVTRVVAA
;
A
#
# COMPACT_ATOMS: atom_id res chain seq x y z
N GLY A 1 -14.76 15.28 14.96
CA GLY A 1 -13.78 15.64 15.96
C GLY A 1 -13.75 14.69 17.15
N ARG A 2 -14.33 15.06 18.31
CA ARG A 2 -14.19 14.32 19.59
C ARG A 2 -14.59 12.84 19.51
N ALA A 3 -15.75 12.54 18.94
CA ALA A 3 -16.25 11.16 18.81
C ALA A 3 -15.32 10.25 18.00
N GLN A 4 -14.58 10.79 17.02
CA GLN A 4 -13.57 10.03 16.29
C GLN A 4 -12.30 9.79 17.12
N LEU A 5 -11.90 10.79 17.93
CA LEU A 5 -10.74 10.64 18.81
C LEU A 5 -10.96 9.55 19.87
N GLU A 6 -12.17 9.45 20.42
CA GLU A 6 -12.53 8.39 21.37
C GLU A 6 -12.41 6.97 20.76
N ARG A 7 -12.63 6.85 19.45
CA ARG A 7 -12.55 5.58 18.71
C ARG A 7 -11.16 5.31 18.09
N LEU A 8 -10.30 6.33 18.01
CA LEU A 8 -9.02 6.29 17.31
C LEU A 8 -8.12 5.12 17.71
N PRO A 9 -7.92 4.80 19.01
CA PRO A 9 -7.09 3.67 19.41
C PRO A 9 -7.57 2.33 18.83
N GLY A 10 -8.89 2.12 18.78
CA GLY A 10 -9.48 0.93 18.16
C GLY A 10 -9.25 0.87 16.65
N MET A 11 -9.38 2.01 15.98
CA MET A 11 -9.14 2.12 14.53
C MET A 11 -7.67 1.85 14.17
N ILE A 12 -6.74 2.36 14.97
CA ILE A 12 -5.30 2.11 14.78
C ILE A 12 -4.99 0.62 14.97
N ARG A 13 -5.48 0.00 16.06
CA ARG A 13 -5.29 -1.45 16.27
C ARG A 13 -5.81 -2.27 15.09
N ARG A 14 -6.99 -1.95 14.56
CA ARG A 14 -7.55 -2.65 13.40
C ARG A 14 -6.67 -2.51 12.17
N ARG A 15 -6.17 -1.33 11.87
CA ARG A 15 -5.26 -1.09 10.74
C ARG A 15 -3.95 -1.86 10.88
N HIS A 16 -3.39 -1.96 12.08
CA HIS A 16 -2.23 -2.81 12.34
C HIS A 16 -2.51 -4.29 12.08
N GLN A 17 -3.69 -4.78 12.45
CA GLN A 17 -4.11 -6.16 12.16
C GLN A 17 -4.20 -6.40 10.65
N ILE A 18 -4.85 -5.50 9.91
CA ILE A 18 -4.94 -5.56 8.45
C ILE A 18 -3.55 -5.58 7.82
N ARG A 19 -2.69 -4.64 8.21
CA ARG A 19 -1.30 -4.60 7.73
C ARG A 19 -0.56 -5.90 8.02
N ALA A 20 -0.67 -6.43 9.23
CA ALA A 20 -0.02 -7.69 9.60
C ALA A 20 -0.51 -8.87 8.76
N ALA A 21 -1.80 -8.94 8.44
CA ALA A 21 -2.37 -9.96 7.57
C ALA A 21 -1.80 -9.87 6.15
N TYR A 22 -1.74 -8.67 5.55
CA TYR A 22 -1.12 -8.47 4.25
C TYR A 22 0.36 -8.86 4.23
N LEU A 23 1.14 -8.41 5.21
CA LEU A 23 2.55 -8.76 5.29
C LEU A 23 2.75 -10.28 5.39
N LYS A 24 1.97 -10.93 6.23
CA LYS A 24 2.03 -12.39 6.42
C LYS A 24 1.75 -13.16 5.13
N ALA A 25 0.77 -12.72 4.36
CA ALA A 25 0.32 -13.43 3.16
C ALA A 25 1.11 -13.05 1.90
N LEU A 26 1.44 -11.76 1.72
CA LEU A 26 1.96 -11.27 0.45
C LEU A 26 3.49 -11.21 0.41
N THR A 27 4.18 -11.11 1.56
CA THR A 27 5.66 -11.15 1.56
C THR A 27 6.22 -12.47 1.06
N PRO A 28 5.66 -13.65 1.42
CA PRO A 28 6.15 -14.92 0.90
C PRO A 28 5.99 -15.10 -0.61
N ILE A 29 5.10 -14.37 -1.24
CA ILE A 29 4.89 -14.42 -2.71
C ILE A 29 5.64 -13.30 -3.45
N GLY A 30 6.56 -12.61 -2.79
CA GLY A 30 7.50 -11.68 -3.41
C GLY A 30 7.20 -10.20 -3.25
N LEU A 31 6.04 -9.79 -2.71
CA LEU A 31 5.80 -8.36 -2.44
C LEU A 31 6.63 -7.90 -1.24
N VAL A 32 7.21 -6.71 -1.35
CA VAL A 32 8.05 -6.13 -0.31
C VAL A 32 7.28 -5.02 0.42
N PRO A 33 7.15 -5.07 1.76
CA PRO A 33 6.52 -3.95 2.46
C PRO A 33 7.37 -2.69 2.33
N MET A 34 6.71 -1.53 2.15
CA MET A 34 7.40 -0.24 2.20
C MET A 34 8.27 -0.15 3.45
N PRO A 35 9.56 0.22 3.31
CA PRO A 35 10.48 0.24 4.43
C PRO A 35 10.03 1.23 5.51
N PHE A 36 10.26 0.85 6.75
CA PHE A 36 10.02 1.67 7.93
C PHE A 36 11.27 1.64 8.83
N ASP A 37 11.74 2.80 9.22
CA ASP A 37 13.02 2.95 9.93
C ASP A 37 12.96 2.62 11.44
N GLY A 38 11.81 2.22 11.93
CA GLY A 38 11.60 1.85 13.34
C GLY A 38 11.46 3.03 14.30
N ARG A 39 11.52 4.27 13.82
CA ARG A 39 11.31 5.47 14.65
C ARG A 39 9.85 5.83 14.72
N GLY A 40 9.29 5.87 15.93
CA GLY A 40 7.87 6.18 16.19
C GLY A 40 6.92 4.98 15.95
N GLU A 41 5.63 5.23 16.10
CA GLU A 41 4.56 4.27 15.87
C GLU A 41 3.70 4.73 14.68
N PRO A 42 3.84 4.12 13.49
CA PRO A 42 2.97 4.45 12.37
C PRO A 42 1.53 3.98 12.66
N ASN A 43 0.56 4.79 12.31
CA ASN A 43 -0.86 4.46 12.50
C ASN A 43 -1.41 3.45 11.47
N ALA A 44 -0.55 2.94 10.58
CA ALA A 44 -0.89 2.03 9.48
C ALA A 44 -2.10 2.52 8.65
N TRP A 45 -2.19 3.85 8.41
CA TRP A 45 -3.27 4.45 7.64
C TRP A 45 -3.43 3.78 6.26
N LEU A 46 -2.32 3.50 5.61
CA LEU A 46 -2.26 2.70 4.40
C LEU A 46 -1.22 1.58 4.56
N THR A 47 -1.46 0.47 3.90
CA THR A 47 -0.46 -0.56 3.70
C THR A 47 0.07 -0.42 2.28
N VAL A 48 1.32 0.01 2.16
CA VAL A 48 2.02 0.10 0.87
C VAL A 48 2.90 -1.13 0.71
N MET A 49 2.72 -1.83 -0.41
CA MET A 49 3.55 -2.94 -0.84
C MET A 49 4.26 -2.56 -2.14
N VAL A 50 5.53 -2.89 -2.23
CA VAL A 50 6.34 -2.69 -3.43
C VAL A 50 6.38 -3.98 -4.22
N LEU A 51 6.16 -3.90 -5.52
CA LEU A 51 6.24 -5.00 -6.48
C LEU A 51 7.62 -4.97 -7.12
N PRO A 52 8.54 -5.87 -6.79
CA PRO A 52 9.82 -6.00 -7.49
C PRO A 52 9.60 -6.32 -8.97
N ALA A 53 10.49 -5.84 -9.83
CA ALA A 53 10.37 -5.97 -11.28
C ALA A 53 10.33 -7.43 -11.77
N ASP A 54 10.90 -8.35 -11.01
CA ASP A 54 10.91 -9.78 -11.30
C ASP A 54 9.55 -10.47 -11.06
N LEU A 55 8.61 -9.80 -10.39
CA LEU A 55 7.22 -10.28 -10.31
C LEU A 55 6.46 -10.19 -11.64
N GLY A 56 6.96 -9.41 -12.62
CA GLY A 56 6.32 -9.28 -13.92
C GLY A 56 4.99 -8.52 -13.93
N VAL A 57 4.56 -7.96 -12.80
CA VAL A 57 3.30 -7.21 -12.63
C VAL A 57 3.61 -5.79 -12.20
N THR A 58 3.03 -4.80 -12.88
CA THR A 58 3.14 -3.40 -12.50
C THR A 58 2.04 -2.97 -11.53
N PRO A 59 2.24 -1.88 -10.73
CA PRO A 59 1.19 -1.33 -9.88
C PRO A 59 -0.10 -0.99 -10.63
N ASP A 60 0.01 -0.45 -11.85
CA ASP A 60 -1.16 -0.10 -12.67
C ASP A 60 -1.94 -1.32 -13.12
N GLN A 61 -1.24 -2.40 -13.52
CA GLN A 61 -1.87 -3.67 -13.87
C GLN A 61 -2.57 -4.28 -12.67
N LEU A 62 -1.89 -4.35 -11.51
CA LEU A 62 -2.50 -4.87 -10.29
C LEU A 62 -3.74 -4.05 -9.89
N CYS A 63 -3.67 -2.72 -9.94
CA CYS A 63 -4.82 -1.86 -9.63
C CYS A 63 -5.98 -2.09 -10.61
N ALA A 64 -5.71 -2.29 -11.90
CA ALA A 64 -6.74 -2.55 -12.91
C ALA A 64 -7.45 -3.91 -12.67
N GLU A 65 -6.69 -4.96 -12.39
CA GLU A 65 -7.24 -6.29 -12.06
C GLU A 65 -8.09 -6.25 -10.79
N LEU A 66 -7.59 -5.61 -9.72
CA LEU A 66 -8.34 -5.44 -8.49
C LEU A 66 -9.63 -4.62 -8.70
N ALA A 67 -9.58 -3.57 -9.51
CA ALA A 67 -10.76 -2.77 -9.85
C ALA A 67 -11.81 -3.61 -10.59
N GLY A 68 -11.42 -4.55 -11.43
CA GLY A 68 -12.30 -5.52 -12.08
C GLY A 68 -13.09 -6.40 -11.09
N GLU A 69 -12.57 -6.52 -9.87
CA GLU A 69 -13.20 -7.25 -8.76
C GLU A 69 -13.82 -6.31 -7.70
N GLU A 70 -14.05 -5.03 -8.03
CA GLU A 70 -14.58 -4.01 -7.11
C GLU A 70 -13.70 -3.80 -5.85
N ILE A 71 -12.38 -4.00 -5.99
CA ILE A 71 -11.39 -3.73 -4.94
C ILE A 71 -10.62 -2.47 -5.33
N GLU A 72 -10.74 -1.41 -4.53
CA GLU A 72 -10.04 -0.16 -4.76
C GLU A 72 -8.61 -0.24 -4.20
N ALA A 73 -7.63 -0.32 -5.10
CA ALA A 73 -6.21 -0.12 -4.79
C ALA A 73 -5.68 1.07 -5.61
N ARG A 74 -4.57 1.65 -5.19
CA ARG A 74 -3.98 2.82 -5.87
C ARG A 74 -2.47 2.68 -5.91
N PRO A 75 -1.80 3.14 -6.98
CA PRO A 75 -0.34 3.30 -6.96
C PRO A 75 0.09 4.20 -5.79
N ALA A 76 1.30 4.02 -5.31
CA ALA A 76 1.89 4.91 -4.31
C ALA A 76 1.92 6.36 -4.82
N TRP A 77 1.97 7.33 -3.90
CA TRP A 77 1.91 8.74 -4.30
C TRP A 77 3.13 9.21 -5.07
N LYS A 78 2.85 9.95 -6.15
CA LYS A 78 3.87 10.61 -6.95
C LYS A 78 4.63 11.65 -6.12
N PRO A 79 5.96 11.55 -5.98
CA PRO A 79 6.75 12.50 -5.21
C PRO A 79 6.69 13.90 -5.81
N MET A 80 6.91 14.91 -4.98
CA MET A 80 6.81 16.32 -5.37
C MET A 80 7.75 16.67 -6.55
N HIS A 81 9.00 16.19 -6.53
CA HIS A 81 9.99 16.48 -7.58
C HIS A 81 9.62 15.86 -8.93
N LEU A 82 8.73 14.88 -8.99
CA LEU A 82 8.20 14.30 -10.22
C LEU A 82 6.89 14.96 -10.69
N GLN A 83 6.33 15.88 -9.91
CA GLN A 83 5.10 16.59 -10.31
C GLN A 83 5.45 17.59 -11.43
N PRO A 84 4.62 17.71 -12.49
CA PRO A 84 4.89 18.61 -13.63
C PRO A 84 5.14 20.06 -13.21
N VAL A 85 4.46 20.54 -12.17
CA VAL A 85 4.61 21.91 -11.65
C VAL A 85 6.00 22.19 -11.08
N PHE A 86 6.76 21.16 -10.70
CA PHE A 86 8.13 21.28 -10.19
C PHE A 86 9.18 20.86 -11.21
N SER A 87 8.83 20.72 -12.49
CA SER A 87 9.78 20.39 -13.55
C SER A 87 10.87 21.47 -13.64
N GLY A 88 12.14 21.05 -13.59
CA GLY A 88 13.30 21.95 -13.64
C GLY A 88 13.67 22.62 -12.31
N VAL A 89 12.92 22.34 -11.22
CA VAL A 89 13.32 22.81 -9.89
C VAL A 89 14.36 21.85 -9.30
N PRO A 90 15.47 22.36 -8.71
CA PRO A 90 16.45 21.48 -8.05
C PRO A 90 15.81 20.66 -6.92
N SER A 91 16.13 19.38 -6.86
CA SER A 91 15.72 18.47 -5.80
C SER A 91 16.93 17.87 -5.09
N ILE A 92 16.80 17.58 -3.81
CA ILE A 92 17.83 16.91 -3.01
C ILE A 92 17.30 15.54 -2.60
N GLY A 93 17.96 14.46 -3.03
CA GLY A 93 17.49 13.09 -2.84
C GLY A 93 16.26 12.80 -3.70
N GLY A 94 15.44 11.85 -3.23
CA GLY A 94 14.15 11.54 -3.88
C GLY A 94 14.12 10.21 -4.63
N ASP A 95 15.25 9.54 -4.84
CA ASP A 95 15.34 8.29 -5.59
C ASP A 95 14.51 7.17 -4.95
N VAL A 96 14.56 7.03 -3.61
CA VAL A 96 13.75 6.05 -2.88
C VAL A 96 12.25 6.34 -3.04
N ALA A 97 11.86 7.62 -2.99
CA ALA A 97 10.46 8.00 -3.15
C ALA A 97 9.98 7.78 -4.61
N ALA A 98 10.87 8.02 -5.58
CA ALA A 98 10.59 7.75 -6.99
C ALA A 98 10.44 6.24 -7.25
N ASP A 99 11.29 5.42 -6.66
CA ASP A 99 11.23 3.97 -6.75
C ASP A 99 9.93 3.41 -6.11
N ILE A 100 9.59 3.86 -4.91
CA ILE A 100 8.33 3.46 -4.25
C ILE A 100 7.13 3.91 -5.09
N PHE A 101 7.17 5.08 -5.72
CA PHE A 101 6.09 5.52 -6.61
C PHE A 101 5.97 4.64 -7.85
N ALA A 102 7.10 4.30 -8.46
CA ALA A 102 7.13 3.48 -9.68
C ALA A 102 6.64 2.04 -9.45
N ASN A 103 6.91 1.48 -8.26
CA ASN A 103 6.72 0.06 -7.98
C ASN A 103 5.74 -0.22 -6.83
N GLY A 104 5.24 0.80 -6.15
CA GLY A 104 4.42 0.66 -4.96
C GLY A 104 2.92 0.71 -5.21
N VAL A 105 2.17 -0.09 -4.48
CA VAL A 105 0.72 -0.10 -4.44
C VAL A 105 0.20 0.08 -3.02
N CYS A 106 -0.81 0.92 -2.86
CA CYS A 106 -1.55 1.10 -1.62
C CYS A 106 -2.75 0.16 -1.62
N LEU A 107 -2.75 -0.83 -0.72
CA LEU A 107 -3.86 -1.76 -0.54
C LEU A 107 -4.94 -1.17 0.39
N PRO A 108 -6.22 -1.61 0.24
CA PRO A 108 -7.30 -1.20 1.11
C PRO A 108 -6.95 -1.42 2.59
N SER A 109 -7.09 -0.38 3.42
CA SER A 109 -6.67 -0.43 4.83
C SER A 109 -7.69 0.25 5.75
N GLY A 110 -8.96 0.29 5.35
CA GLY A 110 -10.05 0.87 6.12
C GLY A 110 -10.32 0.12 7.41
N SER A 111 -10.41 0.82 8.55
CA SER A 111 -10.66 0.18 9.86
C SER A 111 -12.04 -0.48 9.99
N VAL A 112 -12.91 -0.32 9.00
CA VAL A 112 -14.24 -0.96 8.92
C VAL A 112 -14.22 -2.30 8.17
N MET A 113 -13.14 -2.62 7.49
CA MET A 113 -12.99 -3.88 6.76
C MET A 113 -13.11 -5.07 7.73
N SER A 114 -13.87 -6.06 7.34
CA SER A 114 -13.94 -7.37 8.02
C SER A 114 -12.69 -8.21 7.71
N ASP A 115 -12.51 -9.32 8.38
CA ASP A 115 -11.44 -10.27 8.05
C ASP A 115 -11.67 -10.89 6.67
N GLY A 116 -12.92 -11.17 6.31
CA GLY A 116 -13.28 -11.65 4.97
C GLY A 116 -12.96 -10.65 3.86
N ASP A 117 -13.11 -9.34 4.08
CA ASP A 117 -12.69 -8.32 3.11
C ASP A 117 -11.17 -8.35 2.92
N VAL A 118 -10.42 -8.52 4.01
CA VAL A 118 -8.94 -8.60 3.95
C VAL A 118 -8.51 -9.86 3.22
N GLU A 119 -9.11 -11.00 3.50
CA GLU A 119 -8.85 -12.28 2.82
C GLU A 119 -9.13 -12.16 1.32
N ARG A 120 -10.26 -11.57 0.94
CA ARG A 120 -10.62 -11.32 -0.46
C ARG A 120 -9.56 -10.51 -1.20
N VAL A 121 -9.03 -9.44 -0.58
CA VAL A 121 -7.94 -8.65 -1.18
C VAL A 121 -6.68 -9.50 -1.32
N ILE A 122 -6.32 -10.29 -0.31
CA ILE A 122 -5.14 -11.15 -0.35
C ILE A 122 -5.26 -12.18 -1.48
N GLU A 123 -6.41 -12.84 -1.63
CA GLU A 123 -6.66 -13.81 -2.67
C GLU A 123 -6.56 -13.19 -4.07
N ALA A 124 -7.17 -12.01 -4.26
CA ALA A 124 -7.12 -11.28 -5.52
C ALA A 124 -5.68 -10.90 -5.90
N VAL A 125 -4.92 -10.30 -4.98
CA VAL A 125 -3.50 -9.95 -5.21
C VAL A 125 -2.67 -11.19 -5.52
N THR A 126 -2.85 -12.27 -4.75
CA THR A 126 -2.11 -13.53 -4.95
C THR A 126 -2.36 -14.11 -6.33
N ARG A 127 -3.59 -14.09 -6.80
CA ARG A 127 -3.97 -14.60 -8.13
C ARG A 127 -3.31 -13.79 -9.25
N VAL A 128 -3.29 -12.47 -9.14
CA VAL A 128 -2.69 -11.59 -10.16
C VAL A 128 -1.16 -11.78 -10.21
N VAL A 129 -0.52 -11.94 -9.06
CA VAL A 129 0.94 -12.13 -8.99
C VAL A 129 1.38 -13.53 -9.44
N ALA A 130 0.50 -14.53 -9.33
CA ALA A 130 0.79 -15.92 -9.73
C ALA A 130 0.48 -16.22 -11.20
N ALA A 131 -0.12 -15.27 -11.93
CA ALA A 131 -0.52 -15.45 -13.34
C ALA A 131 0.63 -15.17 -14.30
#